data_413101ef5de2095b495d9ede4672b60a
#
_entry.id   413101ef5de2095b495d9ede4672b60a
#
_cell.length_a   1.000
_cell.length_b   1.000
_cell.length_c   1.000
_cell.angle_alpha   90.00
_cell.angle_beta   90.00
_cell.angle_gamma   90.00
#
_symmetry.space_group_name_H-M   'P 1'
#
loop_
_entity.id
_entity.type
_entity.pdbx_description
1 polymer ?
#
loop_
_entity_poly.entity_id
_entity_poly.type
_entity_poly.pdbx_seq_one_letter_code
_entity_poly.pdbx_strand_id
1 'polypeptide(L)'
;MDGIKYAVFTDKSIRLLGKNQYTFNVESGSTRTELKHWVELFFGVKVIAMNSHRLPGKGRRMGPIMGHTMHYRRMIITLQPDSQVKSNPRNNLIYGQHHCGKGRNARGIITTRHRGGGHKRLYRKIDFRRNEKDIYGRIVTIEYDPNRNAYICLIHYGDGEKRYILHPRGAIIGDTIVSGTEVPIKLGNALPLSAISSSTSRKPYALEEACTVWEGVLIDQKEESTSTDMPLGTAIHNIEITLGKGGQLVRAAGAVAKLIAKEGKSATLKLPSGEVRLISKNCSATVGQVGNVGANQKSLGRAGSKRWLGKRPVVRGVVMNPVDHPHGGGEGRAPIGRKKPTTPWGYPALGRRSRKRNKYSDNLIVRRRTK
;
A
#
# COMPACT_ATOMS: atom_id res chain seq x y z
N MET A 1 -27.35 -16.83 27.47
CA MET A 1 -25.95 -16.39 27.28
C MET A 1 -24.92 -17.52 27.20
N ASP A 2 -25.31 -18.75 26.90
CA ASP A 2 -24.47 -19.89 27.28
C ASP A 2 -23.61 -20.53 26.17
N GLY A 3 -23.66 -20.01 24.98
CA GLY A 3 -22.91 -20.61 23.85
C GLY A 3 -21.41 -20.33 23.82
N ILE A 4 -20.96 -19.11 24.13
CA ILE A 4 -19.53 -18.71 24.10
C ILE A 4 -18.99 -18.70 25.52
N LYS A 5 -17.98 -19.53 25.77
CA LYS A 5 -17.36 -19.61 27.10
C LYS A 5 -16.25 -18.57 27.30
N TYR A 6 -15.28 -18.49 26.38
CA TYR A 6 -14.20 -17.51 26.42
C TYR A 6 -13.45 -17.37 25.08
N ALA A 7 -12.79 -16.24 24.90
CA ALA A 7 -11.88 -16.00 23.77
C ALA A 7 -10.55 -16.74 23.96
N VAL A 8 -9.96 -17.22 22.89
CA VAL A 8 -8.71 -17.98 22.92
C VAL A 8 -7.55 -17.12 22.47
N PHE A 9 -6.55 -16.95 23.35
CA PHE A 9 -5.32 -16.21 23.07
C PHE A 9 -4.14 -17.18 22.95
N THR A 10 -3.80 -17.55 21.72
CA THR A 10 -2.63 -18.37 21.34
C THR A 10 -1.92 -17.68 20.20
N ASP A 11 -0.65 -17.99 19.94
CA ASP A 11 0.10 -17.42 18.79
C ASP A 11 -0.67 -17.56 17.48
N LYS A 12 -1.38 -18.68 17.29
CA LYS A 12 -2.22 -18.90 16.12
C LYS A 12 -3.42 -17.95 16.10
N SER A 13 -4.12 -17.77 17.22
CA SER A 13 -5.27 -16.86 17.30
C SER A 13 -4.86 -15.41 17.12
N ILE A 14 -3.72 -14.99 17.67
CA ILE A 14 -3.16 -13.63 17.47
C ILE A 14 -2.84 -13.38 16.00
N ARG A 15 -2.24 -14.35 15.29
CA ARG A 15 -2.02 -14.27 13.83
C ARG A 15 -3.31 -14.21 13.03
N LEU A 16 -4.38 -14.81 13.52
CA LEU A 16 -5.70 -14.80 12.88
C LEU A 16 -6.40 -13.44 13.07
N LEU A 17 -6.17 -12.71 14.17
CA LEU A 17 -6.70 -11.36 14.38
C LEU A 17 -6.32 -10.40 13.25
N GLY A 18 -5.09 -10.47 12.76
CA GLY A 18 -4.64 -9.68 11.60
C GLY A 18 -5.37 -9.99 10.28
N LYS A 19 -6.25 -11.02 10.27
CA LYS A 19 -7.10 -11.41 9.14
C LYS A 19 -8.60 -11.22 9.45
N ASN A 20 -8.93 -10.46 10.49
CA ASN A 20 -10.28 -10.31 11.03
C ASN A 20 -10.93 -11.65 11.40
N GLN A 21 -10.14 -12.59 11.91
CA GLN A 21 -10.58 -13.90 12.37
C GLN A 21 -10.39 -14.01 13.88
N TYR A 22 -11.48 -14.21 14.58
CA TYR A 22 -11.54 -14.30 16.04
C TYR A 22 -11.79 -15.74 16.47
N THR A 23 -11.11 -16.18 17.51
CA THR A 23 -11.16 -17.57 17.97
C THR A 23 -11.79 -17.65 19.36
N PHE A 24 -12.86 -18.43 19.48
CA PHE A 24 -13.59 -18.63 20.73
C PHE A 24 -13.68 -20.13 21.06
N ASN A 25 -13.72 -20.46 22.33
CA ASN A 25 -14.17 -21.76 22.80
C ASN A 25 -15.67 -21.65 23.13
N VAL A 26 -16.44 -22.54 22.52
CA VAL A 26 -17.90 -22.60 22.66
C VAL A 26 -18.31 -23.96 23.19
N GLU A 27 -19.50 -24.06 23.72
CA GLU A 27 -20.08 -25.28 24.20
C GLU A 27 -20.27 -26.32 23.05
N SER A 28 -20.11 -27.58 23.36
CA SER A 28 -20.14 -28.65 22.35
C SER A 28 -21.50 -28.78 21.65
N GLY A 29 -22.59 -28.41 22.30
CA GLY A 29 -23.97 -28.49 21.79
C GLY A 29 -24.40 -27.31 20.92
N SER A 30 -23.72 -26.16 20.99
CA SER A 30 -24.13 -24.96 20.27
C SER A 30 -24.02 -25.10 18.75
N THR A 31 -25.06 -24.69 18.01
CA THR A 31 -25.07 -24.73 16.55
C THR A 31 -24.33 -23.54 15.95
N ARG A 32 -23.87 -23.64 14.69
CA ARG A 32 -23.19 -22.54 14.00
C ARG A 32 -24.12 -21.36 13.72
N THR A 33 -25.39 -21.65 13.41
CA THR A 33 -26.40 -20.65 13.09
C THR A 33 -26.75 -19.79 14.29
N GLU A 34 -26.96 -20.41 15.45
CA GLU A 34 -27.23 -19.70 16.71
C GLU A 34 -26.07 -18.77 17.10
N LEU A 35 -24.84 -19.29 17.05
CA LEU A 35 -23.65 -18.50 17.37
C LEU A 35 -23.42 -17.38 16.38
N LYS A 36 -23.73 -17.58 15.09
CA LYS A 36 -23.66 -16.52 14.09
C LYS A 36 -24.63 -15.40 14.43
N HIS A 37 -25.89 -15.75 14.65
CA HIS A 37 -26.94 -14.78 14.98
C HIS A 37 -26.60 -14.04 16.27
N TRP A 38 -26.12 -14.74 17.28
CA TRP A 38 -25.72 -14.14 18.55
C TRP A 38 -24.57 -13.13 18.38
N VAL A 39 -23.50 -13.49 17.63
CA VAL A 39 -22.37 -12.60 17.38
C VAL A 39 -22.78 -11.36 16.58
N GLU A 40 -23.63 -11.54 15.56
CA GLU A 40 -24.12 -10.42 14.73
C GLU A 40 -25.01 -9.48 15.56
N LEU A 41 -25.82 -10.00 16.46
CA LEU A 41 -26.74 -9.22 17.29
C LEU A 41 -26.00 -8.49 18.43
N PHE A 42 -25.07 -9.18 19.10
CA PHE A 42 -24.40 -8.64 20.28
C PHE A 42 -23.31 -7.64 19.94
N PHE A 43 -22.51 -7.91 18.90
CA PHE A 43 -21.40 -7.03 18.50
C PHE A 43 -21.76 -6.09 17.35
N GLY A 44 -22.96 -6.18 16.76
CA GLY A 44 -23.36 -5.35 15.61
C GLY A 44 -22.51 -5.59 14.35
N VAL A 45 -21.81 -6.71 14.24
CA VAL A 45 -20.85 -7.04 13.17
C VAL A 45 -21.37 -8.17 12.29
N LYS A 46 -21.12 -8.08 10.98
CA LYS A 46 -21.54 -9.13 10.04
C LYS A 46 -20.51 -10.25 9.93
N VAL A 47 -20.96 -11.50 10.12
CA VAL A 47 -20.12 -12.69 10.03
C VAL A 47 -20.14 -13.25 8.61
N ILE A 48 -18.94 -13.32 7.99
CA ILE A 48 -18.75 -13.84 6.63
C ILE A 48 -18.63 -15.36 6.63
N ALA A 49 -17.79 -15.90 7.51
CA ALA A 49 -17.51 -17.33 7.56
C ALA A 49 -17.26 -17.80 8.99
N MET A 50 -17.61 -19.05 9.25
CA MET A 50 -17.38 -19.72 10.54
C MET A 50 -16.82 -21.12 10.34
N ASN A 51 -15.67 -21.36 10.92
CA ASN A 51 -15.06 -22.68 10.98
C ASN A 51 -15.06 -23.21 12.42
N SER A 52 -15.30 -24.49 12.61
CA SER A 52 -15.28 -25.08 13.93
C SER A 52 -14.60 -26.45 13.93
N HIS A 53 -13.89 -26.75 15.00
CA HIS A 53 -13.31 -28.06 15.26
C HIS A 53 -13.49 -28.43 16.73
N ARG A 54 -13.67 -29.73 16.99
CA ARG A 54 -13.75 -30.25 18.36
C ARG A 54 -12.32 -30.33 18.92
N LEU A 55 -12.16 -29.95 20.17
CA LEU A 55 -10.91 -30.20 20.89
C LEU A 55 -10.93 -31.62 21.41
N PRO A 56 -9.81 -32.37 21.32
CA PRO A 56 -9.74 -33.72 21.91
C PRO A 56 -9.89 -33.62 23.42
N GLY A 57 -10.75 -34.46 23.99
CA GLY A 57 -10.88 -34.61 25.43
C GLY A 57 -9.57 -35.16 26.00
N LYS A 58 -9.02 -34.51 26.99
CA LYS A 58 -7.87 -35.03 27.72
C LYS A 58 -8.33 -35.66 29.02
N GLY A 59 -7.99 -36.94 29.24
CA GLY A 59 -8.16 -37.60 30.51
C GLY A 59 -7.25 -36.92 31.53
N ARG A 60 -7.78 -36.57 32.70
CA ARG A 60 -7.03 -36.03 33.82
C ARG A 60 -7.28 -36.90 35.05
N ARG A 61 -6.23 -37.43 35.61
CA ARG A 61 -6.29 -38.24 36.83
C ARG A 61 -6.24 -37.30 38.04
N MET A 62 -7.20 -37.47 38.91
CA MET A 62 -7.28 -36.77 40.19
C MET A 62 -7.35 -37.81 41.27
N GLY A 63 -6.20 -38.19 41.83
CA GLY A 63 -6.07 -39.32 42.75
C GLY A 63 -6.44 -40.65 42.07
N PRO A 64 -7.27 -41.53 42.68
CA PRO A 64 -7.74 -42.79 42.07
C PRO A 64 -8.77 -42.61 40.96
N ILE A 65 -9.38 -41.43 40.84
CA ILE A 65 -10.49 -41.18 39.92
C ILE A 65 -9.96 -40.62 38.59
N MET A 66 -10.37 -41.27 37.50
CA MET A 66 -10.12 -40.75 36.12
C MET A 66 -11.29 -39.87 35.71
N GLY A 67 -10.98 -38.57 35.48
CA GLY A 67 -11.93 -37.62 34.93
C GLY A 67 -11.50 -37.16 33.53
N HIS A 68 -12.43 -36.56 32.80
CA HIS A 68 -12.16 -35.94 31.49
C HIS A 68 -12.31 -34.44 31.60
N THR A 69 -11.42 -33.68 30.89
CA THR A 69 -11.59 -32.23 30.74
C THR A 69 -12.87 -31.95 29.93
N MET A 70 -13.52 -30.80 30.24
CA MET A 70 -14.72 -30.41 29.50
C MET A 70 -14.45 -30.34 27.98
N HIS A 71 -15.40 -30.90 27.23
CA HIS A 71 -15.35 -30.92 25.78
C HIS A 71 -15.78 -29.54 25.23
N TYR A 72 -14.83 -28.79 24.71
CA TYR A 72 -15.10 -27.52 24.03
C TYR A 72 -15.04 -27.74 22.53
N ARG A 73 -15.88 -26.97 21.81
CA ARG A 73 -15.74 -26.75 20.38
C ARG A 73 -15.00 -25.46 20.17
N ARG A 74 -13.89 -25.47 19.43
CA ARG A 74 -13.19 -24.23 19.06
C ARG A 74 -13.79 -23.72 17.77
N MET A 75 -14.15 -22.43 17.79
CA MET A 75 -14.77 -21.76 16.67
C MET A 75 -13.90 -20.59 16.22
N ILE A 76 -13.69 -20.48 14.91
CA ILE A 76 -12.98 -19.37 14.27
C ILE A 76 -14.02 -18.61 13.46
N ILE A 77 -14.27 -17.38 13.85
CA ILE A 77 -15.28 -16.50 13.24
C ILE A 77 -14.55 -15.47 12.39
N THR A 78 -14.89 -15.38 11.11
CA THR A 78 -14.38 -14.37 10.21
C THR A 78 -15.41 -13.25 10.11
N LEU A 79 -15.05 -12.08 10.62
CA LEU A 79 -15.87 -10.88 10.54
C LEU A 79 -15.67 -10.16 9.21
N GLN A 80 -16.69 -9.42 8.80
CA GLN A 80 -16.58 -8.55 7.64
C GLN A 80 -15.63 -7.40 8.00
N PRO A 81 -14.57 -7.15 7.23
CA PRO A 81 -13.75 -5.98 7.46
C PRO A 81 -14.57 -4.71 7.21
N ASP A 82 -14.39 -3.71 8.07
CA ASP A 82 -15.12 -2.42 7.99
C ASP A 82 -14.86 -1.71 6.66
N SER A 83 -13.72 -1.93 6.05
CA SER A 83 -13.41 -1.47 4.70
C SER A 83 -13.59 -2.60 3.70
N GLN A 84 -14.72 -2.63 3.00
CA GLN A 84 -14.96 -3.61 1.93
C GLN A 84 -14.11 -3.27 0.70
N VAL A 85 -12.95 -3.89 0.60
CA VAL A 85 -12.17 -3.84 -0.65
C VAL A 85 -12.85 -4.74 -1.68
N LYS A 86 -13.59 -4.14 -2.58
CA LYS A 86 -14.25 -4.85 -3.71
C LYS A 86 -13.26 -5.06 -4.85
N SER A 87 -13.48 -6.11 -5.65
CA SER A 87 -12.65 -6.41 -6.83
C SER A 87 -13.38 -6.21 -8.17
N ASN A 88 -14.65 -5.78 -8.15
CA ASN A 88 -15.45 -5.60 -9.35
C ASN A 88 -15.31 -4.18 -9.91
N PRO A 89 -14.38 -3.94 -10.84
CA PRO A 89 -14.18 -2.63 -11.41
C PRO A 89 -15.32 -2.26 -12.39
N ARG A 90 -15.60 -0.96 -12.53
CA ARG A 90 -16.55 -0.46 -13.54
C ARG A 90 -16.00 -0.62 -14.95
N ASN A 91 -16.80 -1.13 -15.86
CA ASN A 91 -16.41 -1.39 -17.26
C ASN A 91 -15.87 -0.14 -17.97
N ASN A 92 -16.46 1.03 -17.76
CA ASN A 92 -16.02 2.28 -18.38
C ASN A 92 -14.67 2.81 -17.88
N LEU A 93 -14.23 2.36 -16.69
CA LEU A 93 -12.98 2.77 -16.07
C LEU A 93 -11.88 1.70 -16.19
N ILE A 94 -12.18 0.62 -16.90
CA ILE A 94 -11.20 -0.39 -17.28
C ILE A 94 -10.67 -0.05 -18.66
N TYR A 95 -9.39 -0.19 -18.85
CA TYR A 95 -8.75 0.00 -20.14
C TYR A 95 -7.96 -1.24 -20.50
N GLY A 96 -8.36 -1.94 -21.56
CA GLY A 96 -7.65 -3.05 -22.16
C GLY A 96 -6.88 -3.95 -21.18
N GLN A 97 -6.02 -4.76 -21.72
CA GLN A 97 -5.13 -5.58 -20.92
C GLN A 97 -3.78 -4.89 -20.77
N HIS A 98 -3.21 -4.93 -19.58
CA HIS A 98 -1.84 -4.51 -19.41
C HIS A 98 -0.91 -5.50 -20.13
N HIS A 99 -0.52 -5.15 -21.34
CA HIS A 99 0.57 -5.82 -22.05
C HIS A 99 1.90 -5.32 -21.45
N CYS A 100 2.37 -6.00 -20.43
CA CYS A 100 3.76 -5.88 -20.06
C CYS A 100 4.58 -6.46 -21.21
N GLY A 101 5.49 -5.69 -21.82
CA GLY A 101 6.39 -6.13 -22.88
C GLY A 101 7.33 -7.27 -22.49
N LYS A 102 7.09 -7.93 -21.36
CA LYS A 102 7.81 -9.10 -20.85
C LYS A 102 9.34 -8.95 -20.90
N GLY A 103 9.81 -7.69 -20.83
CA GLY A 103 11.24 -7.35 -20.89
C GLY A 103 11.84 -7.36 -22.30
N ARG A 104 11.01 -7.35 -23.35
CA ARG A 104 11.42 -7.32 -24.77
C ARG A 104 11.11 -5.96 -25.39
N ASN A 105 11.95 -5.54 -26.34
CA ASN A 105 11.68 -4.38 -27.18
C ASN A 105 10.77 -4.73 -28.37
N ALA A 106 10.51 -3.76 -29.25
CA ALA A 106 9.71 -3.95 -30.47
C ALA A 106 10.28 -5.02 -31.43
N ARG A 107 11.61 -5.23 -31.41
CA ARG A 107 12.32 -6.25 -32.20
C ARG A 107 12.32 -7.63 -31.54
N GLY A 108 11.66 -7.80 -30.40
CA GLY A 108 11.63 -9.06 -29.64
C GLY A 108 12.89 -9.35 -28.80
N ILE A 109 13.90 -8.48 -28.82
CA ILE A 109 15.16 -8.65 -28.09
C ILE A 109 14.91 -8.40 -26.59
N ILE A 110 15.48 -9.26 -25.75
CA ILE A 110 15.36 -9.13 -24.28
C ILE A 110 16.24 -7.97 -23.81
N THR A 111 15.63 -6.84 -23.50
CA THR A 111 16.31 -5.66 -22.94
C THR A 111 16.31 -5.65 -21.42
N THR A 112 15.33 -6.31 -20.81
CA THR A 112 15.24 -6.45 -19.35
C THR A 112 15.02 -7.91 -18.98
N ARG A 113 16.03 -8.53 -18.38
CA ARG A 113 15.99 -9.93 -17.96
C ARG A 113 15.01 -10.19 -16.83
N HIS A 114 14.70 -11.45 -16.58
CA HIS A 114 13.94 -11.95 -15.44
C HIS A 114 12.49 -11.43 -15.37
N ARG A 115 11.89 -11.09 -16.52
CA ARG A 115 10.49 -10.67 -16.63
C ARG A 115 9.68 -11.61 -17.53
N GLY A 116 8.40 -11.78 -17.21
CA GLY A 116 7.44 -12.54 -17.99
C GLY A 116 6.78 -13.69 -17.23
N GLY A 117 5.75 -14.27 -17.83
CA GLY A 117 4.99 -15.39 -17.25
C GLY A 117 4.10 -15.01 -16.07
N GLY A 118 3.79 -13.73 -15.88
CA GLY A 118 2.86 -13.26 -14.87
C GLY A 118 1.40 -13.41 -15.30
N HIS A 119 0.48 -13.30 -14.33
CA HIS A 119 -0.95 -13.33 -14.56
C HIS A 119 -1.40 -12.11 -15.38
N LYS A 120 -2.38 -12.32 -16.27
CA LYS A 120 -3.03 -11.26 -17.05
C LYS A 120 -3.77 -10.29 -16.14
N ARG A 121 -3.65 -8.98 -16.38
CA ARG A 121 -4.21 -7.94 -15.51
C ARG A 121 -4.99 -6.93 -16.33
N LEU A 122 -6.13 -6.52 -15.81
CA LEU A 122 -6.90 -5.40 -16.35
C LEU A 122 -6.30 -4.09 -15.81
N TYR A 123 -6.15 -3.10 -16.67
CA TYR A 123 -5.72 -1.77 -16.29
C TYR A 123 -6.92 -0.95 -15.78
N ARG A 124 -6.71 -0.15 -14.73
CA ARG A 124 -7.69 0.81 -14.21
C ARG A 124 -7.26 2.22 -14.60
N LYS A 125 -8.20 3.00 -15.10
CA LYS A 125 -7.98 4.44 -15.33
C LYS A 125 -7.99 5.15 -13.98
N ILE A 126 -6.82 5.56 -13.51
CA ILE A 126 -6.70 6.30 -12.25
C ILE A 126 -6.43 7.75 -12.60
N ASP A 127 -7.19 8.64 -11.97
CA ASP A 127 -6.98 10.07 -12.08
C ASP A 127 -5.80 10.49 -11.18
N PHE A 128 -4.68 10.82 -11.82
CA PHE A 128 -3.51 11.39 -11.16
C PHE A 128 -3.45 12.91 -11.31
N ARG A 129 -4.29 13.49 -12.17
CA ARG A 129 -4.29 14.93 -12.45
C ARG A 129 -5.12 15.70 -11.45
N ARG A 130 -6.24 15.12 -11.05
CA ARG A 130 -7.18 15.78 -10.13
C ARG A 130 -7.60 17.16 -10.66
N ASN A 131 -7.94 17.19 -11.96
CA ASN A 131 -8.24 18.41 -12.70
C ASN A 131 -9.69 18.92 -12.53
N GLU A 132 -10.59 18.09 -11.98
CA GLU A 132 -11.94 18.55 -11.59
C GLU A 132 -11.80 19.39 -10.32
N LYS A 133 -11.79 20.72 -10.53
CA LYS A 133 -11.61 21.69 -9.45
C LYS A 133 -12.95 22.08 -8.86
N ASP A 134 -12.96 22.30 -7.55
CA ASP A 134 -14.06 22.86 -6.76
C ASP A 134 -15.37 22.04 -6.81
N ILE A 135 -15.30 20.80 -7.34
CA ILE A 135 -16.41 19.84 -7.36
C ILE A 135 -16.18 18.80 -6.27
N TYR A 136 -17.16 18.64 -5.40
CA TYR A 136 -17.14 17.63 -4.34
C TYR A 136 -17.40 16.25 -4.92
N GLY A 137 -16.56 15.30 -4.54
CA GLY A 137 -16.72 13.89 -4.89
C GLY A 137 -16.82 13.04 -3.63
N ARG A 138 -17.72 12.05 -3.62
CA ARG A 138 -17.90 11.12 -2.51
C ARG A 138 -17.23 9.80 -2.82
N ILE A 139 -16.49 9.25 -1.85
CA ILE A 139 -15.93 7.89 -1.94
C ILE A 139 -17.07 6.87 -1.82
N VAL A 140 -17.28 6.07 -2.88
CA VAL A 140 -18.34 5.07 -2.93
C VAL A 140 -17.80 3.66 -2.64
N THR A 141 -16.63 3.32 -3.19
CA THR A 141 -16.00 2.02 -2.96
C THR A 141 -14.48 2.15 -2.84
N ILE A 142 -13.89 1.23 -2.09
CA ILE A 142 -12.44 1.02 -2.05
C ILE A 142 -12.18 -0.30 -2.77
N GLU A 143 -11.28 -0.29 -3.78
CA GLU A 143 -11.07 -1.42 -4.66
C GLU A 143 -9.61 -1.85 -4.74
N TYR A 144 -9.40 -3.12 -5.05
CA TYR A 144 -8.09 -3.69 -5.34
C TYR A 144 -7.66 -3.36 -6.78
N ASP A 145 -6.43 -2.86 -6.94
CA ASP A 145 -5.80 -2.70 -8.26
C ASP A 145 -4.70 -3.78 -8.44
N PRO A 146 -4.83 -4.68 -9.43
CA PRO A 146 -3.82 -5.71 -9.69
C PRO A 146 -2.49 -5.15 -10.21
N ASN A 147 -2.44 -3.89 -10.65
CA ASN A 147 -1.24 -3.28 -11.24
C ASN A 147 -0.33 -2.62 -10.22
N ARG A 148 -0.83 -2.39 -9.00
CA ARG A 148 -0.10 -1.76 -7.89
C ARG A 148 -0.45 -2.38 -6.56
N ASN A 149 0.37 -2.13 -5.55
CA ASN A 149 0.10 -2.57 -4.19
C ASN A 149 -0.81 -1.60 -3.42
N ALA A 150 -1.02 -0.38 -3.90
CA ALA A 150 -1.96 0.57 -3.31
C ALA A 150 -3.40 0.23 -3.71
N TYR A 151 -4.34 0.40 -2.79
CA TYR A 151 -5.77 0.37 -3.10
C TYR A 151 -6.17 1.63 -3.86
N ILE A 152 -7.31 1.59 -4.52
CA ILE A 152 -7.92 2.70 -5.25
C ILE A 152 -9.32 2.95 -4.73
N CYS A 153 -9.77 4.20 -4.75
CA CYS A 153 -11.14 4.60 -4.40
C CYS A 153 -11.89 5.00 -5.65
N LEU A 154 -13.12 4.53 -5.78
CA LEU A 154 -14.08 5.05 -6.74
C LEU A 154 -14.76 6.27 -6.15
N ILE A 155 -14.66 7.39 -6.82
CA ILE A 155 -15.33 8.64 -6.45
C ILE A 155 -16.47 8.89 -7.43
N HIS A 156 -17.61 9.31 -6.90
CA HIS A 156 -18.70 9.92 -7.64
C HIS A 156 -18.66 11.41 -7.38
N TYR A 157 -18.45 12.19 -8.41
CA TYR A 157 -18.51 13.66 -8.36
C TYR A 157 -19.93 14.17 -8.49
N GLY A 158 -20.19 15.42 -8.06
CA GLY A 158 -21.50 16.06 -8.10
C GLY A 158 -22.05 16.27 -9.52
N ASP A 159 -21.18 16.37 -10.51
CA ASP A 159 -21.50 16.45 -11.97
C ASP A 159 -21.89 15.09 -12.57
N GLY A 160 -21.88 14.02 -11.79
CA GLY A 160 -22.16 12.65 -12.23
C GLY A 160 -20.94 11.89 -12.78
N GLU A 161 -19.78 12.54 -12.92
CA GLU A 161 -18.56 11.86 -13.36
C GLU A 161 -18.05 10.90 -12.28
N LYS A 162 -17.41 9.82 -12.72
CA LYS A 162 -16.90 8.77 -11.85
C LYS A 162 -15.43 8.52 -12.17
N ARG A 163 -14.55 8.63 -11.18
CA ARG A 163 -13.11 8.45 -11.37
C ARG A 163 -12.52 7.58 -10.26
N TYR A 164 -11.42 6.89 -10.58
CA TYR A 164 -10.57 6.24 -9.58
C TYR A 164 -9.48 7.19 -9.13
N ILE A 165 -9.21 7.22 -7.84
CA ILE A 165 -8.03 7.87 -7.25
C ILE A 165 -7.24 6.87 -6.42
N LEU A 166 -6.01 7.23 -6.04
CA LEU A 166 -5.25 6.48 -5.03
C LEU A 166 -5.95 6.59 -3.68
N HIS A 167 -6.10 5.47 -2.99
CA HIS A 167 -6.70 5.45 -1.66
C HIS A 167 -5.77 6.12 -0.64
N PRO A 168 -6.15 7.23 0.00
CA PRO A 168 -5.43 7.82 1.12
C PRO A 168 -5.60 6.94 2.37
N ARG A 169 -4.55 6.81 3.17
CA ARG A 169 -4.61 6.06 4.44
C ARG A 169 -5.62 6.73 5.39
N GLY A 170 -6.59 5.97 5.87
CA GLY A 170 -7.61 6.46 6.81
C GLY A 170 -8.89 6.98 6.15
N ALA A 171 -8.94 7.09 4.82
CA ALA A 171 -10.18 7.42 4.12
C ALA A 171 -11.17 6.26 4.18
N ILE A 172 -12.43 6.56 4.48
CA ILE A 172 -13.53 5.60 4.57
C ILE A 172 -14.54 5.80 3.44
N ILE A 173 -15.41 4.81 3.25
CA ILE A 173 -16.53 4.93 2.32
C ILE A 173 -17.52 5.98 2.87
N GLY A 174 -17.87 6.94 2.02
CA GLY A 174 -18.74 8.07 2.40
C GLY A 174 -18.01 9.40 2.54
N ASP A 175 -16.68 9.39 2.71
CA ASP A 175 -15.89 10.61 2.79
C ASP A 175 -16.01 11.45 1.53
N THR A 176 -16.04 12.76 1.73
CA THR A 176 -16.05 13.75 0.64
C THR A 176 -14.63 14.22 0.36
N ILE A 177 -14.28 14.30 -0.91
CA ILE A 177 -12.98 14.73 -1.40
C ILE A 177 -13.19 15.81 -2.45
N VAL A 178 -12.35 16.83 -2.42
CA VAL A 178 -12.36 17.93 -3.38
C VAL A 178 -10.94 18.26 -3.85
N SER A 179 -10.83 18.86 -5.01
CA SER A 179 -9.56 19.34 -5.57
C SER A 179 -9.73 20.80 -5.96
N GLY A 180 -8.80 21.66 -5.60
CA GLY A 180 -8.90 23.09 -5.93
C GLY A 180 -7.76 23.88 -5.33
N THR A 181 -7.80 25.19 -5.49
CA THR A 181 -6.82 26.13 -4.94
C THR A 181 -7.19 26.58 -3.53
N GLU A 182 -8.48 26.74 -3.26
CA GLU A 182 -9.05 27.26 -2.00
C GLU A 182 -9.84 26.18 -1.26
N VAL A 183 -9.25 25.03 -1.10
CA VAL A 183 -9.90 23.85 -0.51
C VAL A 183 -9.30 23.58 0.87
N PRO A 184 -10.10 23.17 1.87
CA PRO A 184 -9.60 22.86 3.20
C PRO A 184 -8.58 21.72 3.15
N ILE A 185 -7.60 21.77 4.07
CA ILE A 185 -6.54 20.76 4.17
C ILE A 185 -7.10 19.53 4.88
N LYS A 186 -7.92 18.78 4.17
CA LYS A 186 -8.44 17.48 4.63
C LYS A 186 -7.74 16.33 3.93
N LEU A 187 -7.75 15.17 4.56
CA LEU A 187 -7.20 13.94 4.03
C LEU A 187 -7.81 13.62 2.65
N GLY A 188 -6.98 13.39 1.65
CA GLY A 188 -7.42 13.04 0.29
C GLY A 188 -7.71 14.23 -0.62
N ASN A 189 -7.80 15.45 -0.11
CA ASN A 189 -7.96 16.64 -0.93
C ASN A 189 -6.67 16.94 -1.71
N ALA A 190 -6.81 17.45 -2.93
CA ALA A 190 -5.68 17.83 -3.77
C ALA A 190 -5.58 19.35 -3.87
N LEU A 191 -4.40 19.87 -3.51
CA LEU A 191 -4.10 21.30 -3.42
C LEU A 191 -2.76 21.59 -4.09
N PRO A 192 -2.56 22.83 -4.61
CA PRO A 192 -1.24 23.27 -4.99
C PRO A 192 -0.35 23.42 -3.75
N LEU A 193 0.94 23.18 -3.90
CA LEU A 193 1.91 23.35 -2.82
C LEU A 193 2.08 24.81 -2.40
N SER A 194 1.61 25.73 -3.24
CA SER A 194 1.66 27.18 -3.03
C SER A 194 0.58 27.75 -2.14
N ALA A 195 -0.42 26.97 -1.71
CA ALA A 195 -1.49 27.52 -0.88
C ALA A 195 -0.92 28.51 0.14
N ILE A 196 -1.20 29.81 -0.09
CA ILE A 196 -0.44 30.94 0.47
C ILE A 196 -0.97 31.28 1.85
N SER A 197 -0.09 31.45 2.83
CA SER A 197 -0.44 32.23 4.00
C SER A 197 -0.20 33.71 3.72
N SER A 198 -1.25 34.48 3.75
CA SER A 198 -1.12 35.88 4.12
C SER A 198 -0.84 35.90 5.63
N SER A 199 0.24 36.54 5.97
CA SER A 199 0.74 36.75 7.32
C SER A 199 -0.35 37.09 8.33
N THR A 200 -0.57 36.23 9.30
CA THR A 200 -0.85 36.62 10.68
C THR A 200 -0.61 35.44 11.60
N SER A 201 0.31 35.70 12.50
CA SER A 201 0.66 34.93 13.70
C SER A 201 -0.31 33.83 14.13
N ARG A 202 0.03 32.56 13.88
CA ARG A 202 -0.51 31.44 14.66
C ARG A 202 0.57 30.44 14.96
N LYS A 203 0.62 30.05 16.20
CA LYS A 203 1.58 29.14 16.82
C LYS A 203 1.79 27.87 15.99
N PRO A 204 3.02 27.35 15.86
CA PRO A 204 3.23 26.03 15.30
C PRO A 204 2.55 25.04 16.23
N TYR A 205 1.65 24.23 15.65
CA TYR A 205 1.12 23.07 16.37
C TYR A 205 2.29 22.17 16.75
N ALA A 206 2.43 21.91 18.02
CA ALA A 206 3.48 21.10 18.58
C ALA A 206 3.50 19.72 17.93
N LEU A 207 4.60 19.43 17.25
CA LEU A 207 4.90 18.15 16.58
C LEU A 207 5.17 17.02 17.59
N GLU A 208 5.02 17.27 18.89
CA GLU A 208 5.35 16.30 19.92
C GLU A 208 4.31 15.21 20.15
N GLU A 209 3.05 15.41 19.77
CA GLU A 209 2.00 14.40 19.98
C GLU A 209 1.80 13.40 18.84
N ALA A 210 2.48 13.57 17.71
CA ALA A 210 2.33 12.65 16.56
C ALA A 210 3.32 11.46 16.57
N CYS A 211 4.18 11.35 17.57
CA CYS A 211 5.23 10.30 17.63
C CYS A 211 4.95 9.16 18.61
N THR A 212 3.87 9.21 19.37
CA THR A 212 3.52 8.13 20.30
C THR A 212 2.22 7.45 19.88
N VAL A 213 2.24 6.73 18.75
CA VAL A 213 1.16 5.81 18.43
C VAL A 213 1.71 4.40 18.32
N TRP A 214 2.01 3.85 19.43
CA TRP A 214 1.77 2.46 19.77
C TRP A 214 0.47 2.46 20.57
N GLU A 215 -0.54 1.77 20.04
CA GLU A 215 -1.89 1.54 20.56
C GLU A 215 -2.98 2.37 19.86
N GLY A 216 -3.71 1.67 19.05
CA GLY A 216 -5.04 1.72 18.49
C GLY A 216 -6.02 2.83 18.89
N VAL A 217 -5.62 4.09 18.90
CA VAL A 217 -6.55 5.20 19.03
C VAL A 217 -6.58 5.94 17.70
N LEU A 218 -7.68 5.79 16.98
CA LEU A 218 -8.08 6.70 15.92
C LEU A 218 -8.27 8.07 16.55
N ILE A 219 -7.24 8.90 16.50
CA ILE A 219 -7.40 10.33 16.82
C ILE A 219 -8.28 10.90 15.72
N ASP A 220 -9.50 11.20 16.09
CA ASP A 220 -10.48 11.96 15.32
C ASP A 220 -9.90 13.37 15.07
N GLN A 221 -9.09 13.52 14.02
CA GLN A 221 -8.70 14.84 13.51
C GLN A 221 -9.89 15.42 12.71
N LYS A 222 -10.99 15.63 13.39
CA LYS A 222 -12.14 16.40 12.92
C LYS A 222 -12.00 17.88 13.22
N GLU A 223 -10.79 18.41 13.34
CA GLU A 223 -10.63 19.86 13.40
C GLU A 223 -10.60 20.42 11.98
N GLU A 224 -11.69 21.07 11.62
CA GLU A 224 -11.84 21.86 10.42
C GLU A 224 -10.93 23.10 10.51
N SER A 225 -9.69 22.96 10.06
CA SER A 225 -8.86 24.15 9.85
C SER A 225 -9.36 24.88 8.59
N THR A 226 -9.98 26.00 8.78
CA THR A 226 -10.45 26.91 7.70
C THR A 226 -9.30 27.64 6.99
N SER A 227 -8.05 27.31 7.27
CA SER A 227 -6.90 27.93 6.64
C SER A 227 -6.50 27.20 5.35
N THR A 228 -6.52 27.92 4.26
CA THR A 228 -6.11 27.49 2.92
C THR A 228 -4.61 27.20 2.78
N ASP A 229 -3.85 27.28 3.85
CA ASP A 229 -2.40 27.21 3.83
C ASP A 229 -1.88 25.84 4.30
N MET A 230 -1.16 25.16 3.43
CA MET A 230 -0.58 23.86 3.78
C MET A 230 0.59 24.05 4.75
N PRO A 231 0.49 23.62 6.03
CA PRO A 231 1.53 23.80 7.03
C PRO A 231 2.79 23.00 6.69
N LEU A 232 3.94 23.50 7.19
CA LEU A 232 5.21 22.75 7.10
C LEU A 232 5.08 21.44 7.89
N GLY A 233 5.68 20.37 7.37
CA GLY A 233 5.59 19.04 7.95
C GLY A 233 4.42 18.20 7.44
N THR A 234 3.47 18.81 6.71
CA THR A 234 2.31 18.08 6.15
C THR A 234 2.74 16.86 5.35
N ALA A 235 2.06 15.76 5.63
CA ALA A 235 2.21 14.52 4.88
C ALA A 235 1.46 14.63 3.56
N ILE A 236 2.13 14.38 2.44
CA ILE A 236 1.55 14.48 1.09
C ILE A 236 1.94 13.32 0.20
N HIS A 237 1.11 13.03 -0.77
CA HIS A 237 1.36 12.01 -1.80
C HIS A 237 0.85 12.46 -3.17
N ASN A 238 1.05 11.63 -4.20
CA ASN A 238 0.63 11.91 -5.58
C ASN A 238 1.08 13.29 -6.07
N ILE A 239 2.37 13.59 -5.90
CA ILE A 239 2.95 14.91 -6.12
C ILE A 239 3.28 15.11 -7.60
N GLU A 240 2.90 16.26 -8.12
CA GLU A 240 3.19 16.68 -9.46
C GLU A 240 4.62 17.25 -9.57
N ILE A 241 5.30 17.02 -10.69
CA ILE A 241 6.64 17.57 -10.96
C ILE A 241 6.55 18.75 -11.91
N THR A 242 5.69 18.63 -12.90
CA THR A 242 5.45 19.63 -13.93
C THR A 242 3.98 19.94 -13.94
N LEU A 243 3.63 21.22 -13.90
CA LEU A 243 2.25 21.69 -13.86
C LEU A 243 1.39 21.05 -14.98
N GLY A 244 0.22 20.56 -14.63
CA GLY A 244 -0.76 19.96 -15.55
C GLY A 244 -0.47 18.53 -16.01
N LYS A 245 0.69 17.95 -15.69
CA LYS A 245 1.01 16.56 -16.04
C LYS A 245 0.40 15.52 -15.10
N GLY A 246 -0.06 15.94 -13.95
CA GLY A 246 -0.56 15.06 -12.89
C GLY A 246 0.54 14.47 -12.01
N GLY A 247 0.13 13.90 -10.90
CA GLY A 247 1.04 13.37 -9.89
C GLY A 247 1.94 12.27 -10.42
N GLN A 248 3.23 12.40 -10.18
CA GLN A 248 4.26 11.46 -10.65
C GLN A 248 5.07 10.86 -9.50
N LEU A 249 5.23 11.59 -8.38
CA LEU A 249 5.98 11.16 -7.21
C LEU A 249 5.07 10.63 -6.11
N VAL A 250 5.61 9.77 -5.24
CA VAL A 250 4.95 9.29 -4.01
C VAL A 250 3.58 8.64 -4.28
N ARG A 251 3.55 7.63 -5.15
CA ARG A 251 2.32 6.90 -5.54
C ARG A 251 2.28 5.44 -5.11
N ALA A 252 3.36 4.94 -4.54
CA ALA A 252 3.44 3.55 -4.09
C ALA A 252 2.64 3.36 -2.78
N ALA A 253 2.21 2.12 -2.50
CA ALA A 253 1.56 1.77 -1.25
C ALA A 253 2.41 2.19 -0.03
N GLY A 254 1.79 2.86 0.93
CA GLY A 254 2.44 3.39 2.12
C GLY A 254 3.42 4.54 1.90
N ALA A 255 3.54 5.06 0.67
CA ALA A 255 4.45 6.16 0.40
C ALA A 255 3.91 7.49 0.93
N VAL A 256 4.80 8.30 1.46
CA VAL A 256 4.53 9.64 1.98
C VAL A 256 5.73 10.55 1.74
N ALA A 257 5.51 11.79 1.38
CA ALA A 257 6.52 12.84 1.41
C ALA A 257 6.14 13.88 2.46
N LYS A 258 7.13 14.58 2.99
CA LYS A 258 6.92 15.69 3.94
C LYS A 258 7.33 17.01 3.31
N LEU A 259 6.51 18.03 3.49
CA LEU A 259 6.82 19.40 3.09
C LEU A 259 7.74 20.01 4.15
N ILE A 260 8.98 20.37 3.78
CA ILE A 260 9.97 20.91 4.71
C ILE A 260 9.94 22.43 4.73
N ALA A 261 9.95 23.05 3.55
CA ALA A 261 10.00 24.50 3.41
C ALA A 261 9.27 24.95 2.14
N LYS A 262 8.86 26.21 2.14
CA LYS A 262 8.29 26.92 1.00
C LYS A 262 9.07 28.23 0.83
N GLU A 263 9.90 28.34 -0.18
CA GLU A 263 10.76 29.50 -0.40
C GLU A 263 10.62 29.97 -1.84
N GLY A 264 10.41 31.26 -2.01
CA GLY A 264 10.29 31.90 -3.33
C GLY A 264 9.27 31.19 -4.23
N LYS A 265 9.70 30.64 -5.37
CA LYS A 265 8.89 29.94 -6.36
C LYS A 265 8.88 28.41 -6.15
N SER A 266 9.59 27.90 -5.14
CA SER A 266 9.81 26.47 -4.93
C SER A 266 9.34 25.99 -3.56
N ALA A 267 8.93 24.74 -3.49
CA ALA A 267 8.66 23.99 -2.27
C ALA A 267 9.71 22.89 -2.10
N THR A 268 10.25 22.74 -0.91
CA THR A 268 11.25 21.73 -0.56
C THR A 268 10.57 20.51 0.04
N LEU A 269 10.70 19.36 -0.62
CA LEU A 269 10.05 18.12 -0.21
C LEU A 269 11.07 17.05 0.17
N LYS A 270 10.82 16.36 1.28
CA LYS A 270 11.52 15.12 1.65
C LYS A 270 10.75 13.92 1.11
N LEU A 271 11.34 13.23 0.16
CA LEU A 271 10.76 12.04 -0.46
C LEU A 271 10.97 10.78 0.42
N PRO A 272 10.19 9.72 0.22
CA PRO A 272 10.32 8.48 0.98
C PRO A 272 11.70 7.79 0.80
N SER A 273 12.43 8.12 -0.26
CA SER A 273 13.82 7.66 -0.48
C SER A 273 14.86 8.36 0.40
N GLY A 274 14.48 9.41 1.14
CA GLY A 274 15.39 10.29 1.87
C GLY A 274 15.96 11.45 1.04
N GLU A 275 15.69 11.49 -0.27
CA GLU A 275 16.09 12.60 -1.15
C GLU A 275 15.28 13.85 -0.81
N VAL A 276 15.96 15.00 -0.68
CA VAL A 276 15.34 16.32 -0.53
C VAL A 276 15.40 17.02 -1.87
N ARG A 277 14.25 17.44 -2.37
CA ARG A 277 14.11 17.97 -3.71
C ARG A 277 13.24 19.22 -3.75
N LEU A 278 13.60 20.15 -4.63
CA LEU A 278 12.81 21.32 -4.97
C LEU A 278 11.75 20.95 -6.02
N ILE A 279 10.55 21.46 -5.84
CA ILE A 279 9.42 21.35 -6.79
C ILE A 279 8.74 22.69 -6.86
N SER A 280 8.22 23.07 -8.02
CA SER A 280 7.45 24.31 -8.14
C SER A 280 6.28 24.33 -7.17
N LYS A 281 6.06 25.44 -6.48
CA LYS A 281 4.97 25.58 -5.52
C LYS A 281 3.58 25.54 -6.16
N ASN A 282 3.48 25.78 -7.46
CA ASN A 282 2.21 25.70 -8.20
C ASN A 282 1.81 24.25 -8.55
N CYS A 283 2.72 23.29 -8.37
CA CYS A 283 2.41 21.88 -8.59
C CYS A 283 1.46 21.36 -7.52
N SER A 284 0.51 20.53 -7.94
CA SER A 284 -0.50 19.94 -7.05
C SER A 284 0.03 18.71 -6.32
N ALA A 285 -0.50 18.48 -5.12
CA ALA A 285 -0.27 17.29 -4.33
C ALA A 285 -1.55 16.91 -3.56
N THR A 286 -1.68 15.65 -3.21
CA THR A 286 -2.80 15.16 -2.39
C THR A 286 -2.35 15.04 -0.94
N VAL A 287 -3.17 15.54 -0.02
CA VAL A 287 -2.91 15.50 1.43
C VAL A 287 -3.04 14.07 1.95
N GLY A 288 -2.12 13.69 2.84
CA GLY A 288 -2.10 12.39 3.51
C GLY A 288 -1.07 11.41 2.95
N GLN A 289 -1.08 10.20 3.46
CA GLN A 289 -0.26 9.06 3.07
C GLN A 289 -1.05 8.12 2.15
N VAL A 290 -0.39 7.43 1.23
CA VAL A 290 -1.02 6.37 0.44
C VAL A 290 -1.37 5.18 1.34
N GLY A 291 -2.56 4.62 1.19
CA GLY A 291 -3.03 3.48 1.95
C GLY A 291 -2.21 2.20 1.73
N ASN A 292 -2.58 1.12 2.45
CA ASN A 292 -1.91 -0.18 2.41
C ASN A 292 -0.42 -0.14 2.80
N VAL A 293 -0.13 0.45 3.95
CA VAL A 293 1.26 0.64 4.46
C VAL A 293 2.00 -0.68 4.63
N GLY A 294 1.31 -1.73 5.10
CA GLY A 294 1.87 -3.07 5.32
C GLY A 294 2.18 -3.88 4.05
N ALA A 295 1.95 -3.35 2.85
CA ALA A 295 2.13 -4.09 1.60
C ALA A 295 3.56 -4.64 1.40
N ASN A 296 4.57 -3.95 1.91
CA ASN A 296 5.98 -4.34 1.81
C ASN A 296 6.41 -5.39 2.85
N GLN A 297 5.62 -5.58 3.90
CA GLN A 297 5.90 -6.58 4.95
C GLN A 297 5.47 -8.00 4.54
N LYS A 298 4.75 -8.12 3.42
CA LYS A 298 4.23 -9.39 2.92
C LYS A 298 5.37 -10.30 2.44
N SER A 299 5.51 -11.47 3.06
CA SER A 299 6.34 -12.56 2.54
C SER A 299 5.60 -13.34 1.45
N LEU A 300 6.28 -13.66 0.37
CA LEU A 300 5.71 -14.44 -0.73
C LEU A 300 5.69 -15.95 -0.46
N GLY A 301 6.48 -16.42 0.49
CA GLY A 301 6.54 -17.81 0.96
C GLY A 301 7.13 -18.82 -0.04
N ARG A 302 6.78 -18.75 -1.32
CA ARG A 302 7.19 -19.73 -2.34
C ARG A 302 7.54 -19.11 -3.70
N ALA A 303 8.34 -19.83 -4.50
CA ALA A 303 8.80 -19.38 -5.83
C ALA A 303 7.63 -19.15 -6.82
N GLY A 304 6.59 -19.97 -6.78
CA GLY A 304 5.39 -19.82 -7.61
C GLY A 304 4.70 -18.46 -7.43
N SER A 305 4.67 -17.93 -6.22
CA SER A 305 4.09 -16.60 -5.95
C SER A 305 4.87 -15.48 -6.68
N LYS A 306 6.20 -15.57 -6.75
CA LYS A 306 7.02 -14.66 -7.56
C LYS A 306 6.75 -14.81 -9.06
N ARG A 307 6.55 -16.05 -9.51
CA ARG A 307 6.24 -16.35 -10.91
C ARG A 307 4.93 -15.71 -11.35
N TRP A 308 3.88 -15.80 -10.54
CA TRP A 308 2.60 -15.13 -10.81
C TRP A 308 2.71 -13.61 -10.93
N LEU A 309 3.64 -13.00 -10.19
CA LEU A 309 3.94 -11.58 -10.31
C LEU A 309 4.77 -11.22 -11.57
N GLY A 310 5.11 -12.19 -12.41
CA GLY A 310 5.86 -11.97 -13.65
C GLY A 310 7.38 -11.92 -13.46
N LYS A 311 7.90 -12.43 -12.37
CA LYS A 311 9.35 -12.55 -12.14
C LYS A 311 9.83 -13.94 -12.52
N ARG A 312 10.74 -14.03 -13.48
CA ARG A 312 11.41 -15.28 -13.88
C ARG A 312 12.60 -15.57 -12.97
N PRO A 313 13.07 -16.83 -12.91
CA PRO A 313 14.29 -17.20 -12.20
C PRO A 313 15.49 -16.37 -12.63
N VAL A 314 16.40 -16.12 -11.70
CA VAL A 314 17.67 -15.42 -11.97
C VAL A 314 18.74 -16.46 -12.17
N VAL A 315 19.20 -16.60 -13.42
CA VAL A 315 20.31 -17.50 -13.79
C VAL A 315 21.63 -16.75 -13.59
N ARG A 316 22.59 -17.39 -12.95
CA ARG A 316 23.93 -16.83 -12.73
C ARG A 316 24.71 -16.86 -14.05
N GLY A 317 25.52 -15.82 -14.34
CA GLY A 317 26.31 -15.73 -15.53
C GLY A 317 27.37 -16.86 -15.66
N VAL A 318 27.84 -17.39 -14.53
CA VAL A 318 28.83 -18.47 -14.45
C VAL A 318 28.33 -19.82 -14.99
N VAL A 319 27.00 -20.02 -15.06
CA VAL A 319 26.36 -21.25 -15.56
C VAL A 319 25.87 -21.09 -17.01
N MET A 320 26.24 -20.02 -17.67
CA MET A 320 25.89 -19.74 -19.06
C MET A 320 27.03 -20.08 -19.98
N ASN A 321 26.74 -20.15 -21.28
CA ASN A 321 27.78 -20.32 -22.30
C ASN A 321 28.57 -19.01 -22.48
N PRO A 322 29.80 -19.06 -23.03
CA PRO A 322 30.65 -17.89 -23.27
C PRO A 322 29.99 -16.81 -24.13
N VAL A 323 29.11 -17.20 -25.07
CA VAL A 323 28.36 -16.29 -25.93
C VAL A 323 27.31 -15.49 -25.18
N ASP A 324 26.75 -16.05 -24.09
CA ASP A 324 25.65 -15.46 -23.36
C ASP A 324 26.09 -14.52 -22.21
N HIS A 325 27.25 -14.77 -21.65
CA HIS A 325 27.78 -14.00 -20.54
C HIS A 325 29.32 -14.02 -20.50
N PRO A 326 29.97 -12.88 -20.18
CA PRO A 326 31.43 -12.81 -20.02
C PRO A 326 32.02 -13.72 -18.94
N HIS A 327 31.21 -14.27 -18.05
CA HIS A 327 31.58 -15.24 -17.02
C HIS A 327 31.19 -16.67 -17.39
N GLY A 328 30.72 -16.90 -18.62
CA GLY A 328 30.30 -18.21 -19.08
C GLY A 328 31.47 -19.07 -19.56
N GLY A 329 31.21 -20.36 -19.71
CA GLY A 329 32.20 -21.36 -20.17
C GLY A 329 32.96 -22.03 -19.04
N GLY A 330 33.90 -22.90 -19.42
CA GLY A 330 34.66 -23.73 -18.52
C GLY A 330 33.95 -25.03 -18.15
N GLU A 331 34.63 -25.91 -17.43
CA GLU A 331 34.07 -27.15 -16.93
C GLU A 331 33.39 -26.94 -15.59
N GLY A 332 32.10 -27.37 -15.49
CA GLY A 332 31.32 -27.26 -14.30
C GLY A 332 31.14 -25.82 -13.85
N ARG A 333 31.54 -25.52 -12.63
CA ARG A 333 31.44 -24.18 -12.05
C ARG A 333 32.80 -23.49 -12.07
N ALA A 334 33.13 -22.88 -13.19
CA ALA A 334 34.38 -22.13 -13.36
C ALA A 334 34.34 -20.81 -12.56
N PRO A 335 35.50 -20.29 -12.09
CA PRO A 335 35.58 -18.95 -11.50
C PRO A 335 35.32 -17.87 -12.54
N ILE A 336 35.10 -16.63 -12.08
CA ILE A 336 34.77 -15.48 -12.94
C ILE A 336 35.88 -15.20 -13.98
N GLY A 337 37.13 -15.55 -13.69
CA GLY A 337 38.27 -15.45 -14.61
C GLY A 337 38.67 -14.02 -15.02
N ARG A 338 38.12 -12.99 -14.39
CA ARG A 338 38.35 -11.58 -14.70
C ARG A 338 38.69 -10.77 -13.45
N LYS A 339 39.47 -9.69 -13.62
CA LYS A 339 39.86 -8.80 -12.52
C LYS A 339 38.65 -8.23 -11.73
N LYS A 340 37.51 -8.06 -12.37
CA LYS A 340 36.27 -7.53 -11.75
C LYS A 340 35.06 -8.25 -12.33
N PRO A 341 33.99 -8.49 -11.49
CA PRO A 341 32.75 -9.03 -12.00
C PRO A 341 32.12 -8.07 -13.01
N THR A 342 31.62 -8.62 -14.10
CA THR A 342 31.03 -7.87 -15.21
C THR A 342 29.53 -8.19 -15.38
N THR A 343 28.82 -7.27 -16.00
CA THR A 343 27.44 -7.48 -16.44
C THR A 343 27.44 -8.30 -17.76
N PRO A 344 26.29 -8.82 -18.24
CA PRO A 344 26.22 -9.52 -19.54
C PRO A 344 26.70 -8.67 -20.73
N TRP A 345 26.68 -7.36 -20.60
CA TRP A 345 27.18 -6.44 -21.64
C TRP A 345 28.64 -6.04 -21.46
N GLY A 346 29.39 -6.73 -20.59
CA GLY A 346 30.80 -6.47 -20.36
C GLY A 346 31.15 -5.31 -19.45
N TYR A 347 30.18 -4.61 -18.91
CA TYR A 347 30.44 -3.48 -17.99
C TYR A 347 30.72 -3.96 -16.56
N PRO A 348 31.52 -3.21 -15.76
CA PRO A 348 31.69 -3.52 -14.34
C PRO A 348 30.37 -3.64 -13.62
N ALA A 349 30.15 -4.74 -12.89
CA ALA A 349 28.88 -5.01 -12.17
C ALA A 349 28.73 -4.15 -10.92
N LEU A 350 29.85 -3.79 -10.27
CA LEU A 350 29.87 -3.01 -9.03
C LEU A 350 30.53 -1.64 -9.26
N GLY A 351 30.06 -0.64 -8.54
CA GLY A 351 30.64 0.72 -8.52
C GLY A 351 30.33 1.58 -9.75
N ARG A 352 29.72 1.04 -10.80
CA ARG A 352 29.36 1.84 -11.97
C ARG A 352 28.16 2.73 -11.68
N ARG A 353 28.32 4.03 -11.95
CA ARG A 353 27.23 5.00 -11.86
C ARG A 353 26.19 4.73 -12.96
N SER A 354 24.92 4.45 -12.56
CA SER A 354 23.82 4.19 -13.50
C SER A 354 23.08 5.47 -13.93
N ARG A 355 23.12 6.55 -13.10
CA ARG A 355 22.49 7.82 -13.41
C ARG A 355 23.29 8.58 -14.46
N LYS A 356 22.65 9.03 -15.53
CA LYS A 356 23.28 9.92 -16.53
C LYS A 356 23.81 11.19 -15.87
N ARG A 357 24.96 11.69 -16.35
CA ARG A 357 25.49 13.00 -15.97
C ARG A 357 24.60 14.10 -16.56
N ASN A 358 24.59 15.26 -15.91
CA ASN A 358 23.87 16.48 -16.37
C ASN A 358 22.38 16.23 -16.66
N LYS A 359 21.73 15.50 -15.76
CA LYS A 359 20.27 15.30 -15.85
C LYS A 359 19.58 16.58 -15.38
N TYR A 360 18.55 17.06 -16.09
CA TYR A 360 17.81 18.30 -15.77
C TYR A 360 17.39 18.41 -14.30
N SER A 361 17.16 17.27 -13.65
CA SER A 361 16.75 17.23 -12.24
C SER A 361 17.92 17.36 -11.24
N ASP A 362 19.16 17.46 -11.68
CA ASP A 362 20.31 17.56 -10.76
C ASP A 362 20.30 18.89 -10.01
N ASN A 363 19.89 19.99 -10.66
CA ASN A 363 19.76 21.33 -10.07
C ASN A 363 18.59 21.43 -9.07
N LEU A 364 17.64 20.49 -9.11
CA LEU A 364 16.48 20.46 -8.22
C LEU A 364 16.70 19.59 -6.97
N ILE A 365 17.82 18.89 -6.88
CA ILE A 365 18.13 18.00 -5.74
C ILE A 365 19.02 18.77 -4.76
N VAL A 366 18.46 19.13 -3.62
CA VAL A 366 19.18 19.81 -2.53
C VAL A 366 20.06 18.80 -1.77
N ARG A 367 19.48 17.66 -1.42
CA ARG A 367 20.18 16.60 -0.69
C ARG A 367 19.87 15.23 -1.30
N ARG A 368 20.90 14.51 -1.67
CA ARG A 368 20.76 13.13 -2.14
C ARG A 368 20.48 12.17 -0.98
N ARG A 369 19.86 11.02 -1.29
CA ARG A 369 19.71 9.94 -0.33
C ARG A 369 21.08 9.51 0.19
N THR A 370 21.20 9.34 1.49
CA THR A 370 22.33 8.65 2.12
C THR A 370 22.30 7.17 1.73
N LYS A 371 23.48 6.59 1.58
CA LYS A 371 23.63 5.16 1.29
C LYS A 371 23.18 4.33 2.48
#